data_af083b7b0229d05dd9c98651225d6a59
#
_entry.id   af083b7b0229d05dd9c98651225d6a59
#
_cell.length_a   1.000
_cell.length_b   1.000
_cell.length_c   1.000
_cell.angle_alpha   90.00
_cell.angle_beta   90.00
_cell.angle_gamma   90.00
#
_symmetry.space_group_name_H-M   'P 1'
#
loop_
_entity.id
_entity.type
_entity.pdbx_description
1 polymer ?
#
loop_
_entity_poly.entity_id
_entity_poly.type
_entity_poly.pdbx_seq_one_letter_code
_entity_poly.pdbx_strand_id
1 'polypeptide(L)'
;MKKIKVLRIINRFNIGGPTYNATFLSAFMGPEYETLLVGGLPEEGESDSLFIVDKYGVKPMLINEMVRNPSISSDRKAYKRLKQIIEEFKPDIVHTHAAKAGALGRRAAISCNVPVVIHTFHGHIFHSYFGKVKTSIYKSIERRLAAKSDAIVAISEIQKYELSK
;
A
#
# COMPACT_ATOMS: atom_id res chain seq x y z
N MET A 1 -18.83 21.27 0.54
CA MET A 1 -17.39 21.35 0.18
C MET A 1 -16.99 20.06 -0.52
N LYS A 2 -16.07 20.11 -1.49
CA LYS A 2 -15.53 18.91 -2.15
C LYS A 2 -14.72 18.13 -1.13
N LYS A 3 -14.98 16.80 -1.00
CA LYS A 3 -14.22 15.93 -0.11
C LYS A 3 -12.82 15.68 -0.66
N ILE A 4 -11.86 15.52 0.24
CA ILE A 4 -10.50 15.07 -0.08
C ILE A 4 -10.56 13.56 -0.27
N LYS A 5 -10.16 13.08 -1.45
CA LYS A 5 -10.19 11.67 -1.81
C LYS A 5 -8.90 10.96 -1.46
N VAL A 6 -8.98 9.92 -0.65
CA VAL A 6 -7.82 9.12 -0.20
C VAL A 6 -7.95 7.69 -0.66
N LEU A 7 -7.06 7.25 -1.54
CA LEU A 7 -6.93 5.85 -1.94
C LEU A 7 -5.85 5.17 -1.09
N ARG A 8 -6.26 4.15 -0.29
CA ARG A 8 -5.33 3.31 0.47
C ARG A 8 -5.13 1.98 -0.23
N ILE A 9 -3.87 1.56 -0.32
CA ILE A 9 -3.49 0.34 -1.04
C ILE A 9 -2.71 -0.56 -0.09
N ILE A 10 -3.26 -1.75 0.20
CA ILE A 10 -2.57 -2.83 0.90
C ILE A 10 -2.31 -4.00 -0.04
N ASN A 11 -1.39 -4.89 0.32
CA ASN A 11 -1.11 -6.01 -0.57
C ASN A 11 -2.27 -7.03 -0.58
N ARG A 12 -2.67 -7.51 0.59
CA ARG A 12 -3.78 -8.46 0.77
C ARG A 12 -4.47 -8.22 2.11
N PHE A 13 -5.73 -8.66 2.18
CA PHE A 13 -6.52 -8.66 3.42
C PHE A 13 -6.23 -9.91 4.27
N ASN A 14 -4.97 -10.09 4.65
CA ASN A 14 -4.55 -11.09 5.62
C ASN A 14 -4.39 -10.47 7.02
N ILE A 15 -4.56 -11.26 8.08
CA ILE A 15 -4.43 -10.77 9.46
C ILE A 15 -3.02 -10.23 9.70
N GLY A 16 -2.96 -8.98 10.16
CA GLY A 16 -1.70 -8.31 10.47
C GLY A 16 -1.82 -6.81 10.63
N GLY A 17 -0.77 -6.19 11.15
CA GLY A 17 -0.70 -4.75 11.38
C GLY A 17 -1.09 -3.87 10.20
N PRO A 18 -0.67 -4.18 8.96
CA PRO A 18 -1.07 -3.39 7.78
C PRO A 18 -2.57 -3.29 7.59
N THR A 19 -3.32 -4.41 7.74
CA THR A 19 -4.77 -4.41 7.58
C THR A 19 -5.47 -3.59 8.65
N TYR A 20 -5.10 -3.77 9.93
CA TYR A 20 -5.65 -2.96 11.03
C TYR A 20 -5.37 -1.47 10.82
N ASN A 21 -4.14 -1.11 10.50
CA ASN A 21 -3.75 0.28 10.29
C ASN A 21 -4.51 0.93 9.12
N ALA A 22 -4.55 0.28 7.96
CA ALA A 22 -5.26 0.79 6.79
C ALA A 22 -6.78 0.87 7.02
N THR A 23 -7.37 -0.11 7.71
CA THR A 23 -8.79 -0.11 8.08
C THR A 23 -9.12 1.06 9.01
N PHE A 24 -8.37 1.22 10.09
CA PHE A 24 -8.62 2.30 11.06
C PHE A 24 -8.43 3.69 10.43
N LEU A 25 -7.37 3.87 9.66
CA LEU A 25 -7.17 5.11 8.91
C LEU A 25 -8.29 5.37 7.89
N SER A 26 -8.97 4.34 7.37
CA SER A 26 -10.11 4.51 6.46
C SER A 26 -11.41 4.77 7.21
N ALA A 27 -11.64 4.11 8.34
CA ALA A 27 -12.87 4.20 9.11
C ALA A 27 -12.98 5.48 9.94
N PHE A 28 -11.86 5.97 10.47
CA PHE A 28 -11.85 7.07 11.45
C PHE A 28 -11.36 8.42 10.90
N MET A 29 -11.27 8.57 9.58
CA MET A 29 -11.10 9.89 8.98
C MET A 29 -12.39 10.71 9.12
N GLY A 30 -12.24 12.03 9.26
CA GLY A 30 -13.37 12.95 9.37
C GLY A 30 -14.26 12.99 8.11
N PRO A 31 -15.44 13.62 8.21
CA PRO A 31 -16.43 13.67 7.13
C PRO A 31 -15.96 14.44 5.89
N GLU A 32 -14.90 15.22 6.02
CA GLU A 32 -14.23 15.93 4.92
C GLU A 32 -13.45 15.02 3.97
N TYR A 33 -13.23 13.74 4.36
CA TYR A 33 -12.55 12.76 3.54
C TYR A 33 -13.51 11.76 2.90
N GLU A 34 -13.14 11.30 1.70
CA GLU A 34 -13.73 10.16 1.02
C GLU A 34 -12.65 9.11 0.84
N THR A 35 -12.78 7.95 1.48
CA THR A 35 -11.73 6.92 1.50
C THR A 35 -12.13 5.72 0.66
N LEU A 36 -11.17 5.20 -0.13
CA LEU A 36 -11.26 3.92 -0.82
C LEU A 36 -10.09 3.04 -0.39
N LEU A 37 -10.40 1.87 0.19
CA LEU A 37 -9.40 0.88 0.58
C LEU A 37 -9.37 -0.24 -0.46
N VAL A 38 -8.20 -0.55 -1.01
CA VAL A 38 -8.03 -1.59 -2.02
C VAL A 38 -6.92 -2.57 -1.63
N GLY A 39 -7.08 -3.84 -2.01
CA GLY A 39 -6.09 -4.89 -1.76
C GLY A 39 -6.49 -6.23 -2.35
N GLY A 40 -5.59 -7.20 -2.30
CA GLY A 40 -5.86 -8.56 -2.76
C GLY A 40 -6.58 -9.41 -1.70
N LEU A 41 -7.08 -10.56 -2.13
CA LEU A 41 -7.58 -11.58 -1.23
C LEU A 41 -6.41 -12.31 -0.52
N PRO A 42 -6.64 -12.86 0.69
CA PRO A 42 -5.69 -13.76 1.31
C PRO A 42 -5.51 -15.01 0.42
N GLU A 43 -4.31 -15.59 0.44
CA GLU A 43 -4.01 -16.84 -0.24
C GLU A 43 -4.35 -18.04 0.66
N GLU A 44 -4.37 -19.23 0.07
CA GLU A 44 -4.58 -20.48 0.80
C GLU A 44 -3.58 -20.59 1.97
N GLY A 45 -4.07 -20.91 3.16
CA GLY A 45 -3.27 -20.97 4.39
C GLY A 45 -3.04 -19.61 5.09
N GLU A 46 -3.49 -18.49 4.53
CA GLU A 46 -3.52 -17.20 5.22
C GLU A 46 -4.86 -16.98 5.91
N SER A 47 -4.83 -16.41 7.11
CA SER A 47 -6.06 -16.02 7.82
C SER A 47 -6.68 -14.79 7.18
N ASP A 48 -7.94 -14.88 6.82
CA ASP A 48 -8.73 -13.78 6.27
C ASP A 48 -8.96 -12.68 7.33
N SER A 49 -8.84 -11.45 6.92
CA SER A 49 -9.07 -10.26 7.76
C SER A 49 -10.21 -9.35 7.26
N LEU A 50 -10.99 -9.78 6.28
CA LEU A 50 -12.13 -9.01 5.78
C LEU A 50 -13.16 -8.72 6.88
N PHE A 51 -13.28 -9.62 7.88
CA PHE A 51 -14.12 -9.39 9.05
C PHE A 51 -13.73 -8.14 9.85
N ILE A 52 -12.43 -7.75 9.85
CA ILE A 52 -11.95 -6.53 10.50
C ILE A 52 -12.47 -5.32 9.73
N VAL A 53 -12.35 -5.36 8.41
CA VAL A 53 -12.76 -4.28 7.52
C VAL A 53 -14.26 -4.06 7.62
N ASP A 54 -15.04 -5.16 7.60
CA ASP A 54 -16.50 -5.15 7.72
C ASP A 54 -16.95 -4.63 9.10
N LYS A 55 -16.32 -5.08 10.19
CA LYS A 55 -16.61 -4.63 11.57
C LYS A 55 -16.56 -3.10 11.71
N TYR A 56 -15.70 -2.42 10.98
CA TYR A 56 -15.55 -0.96 11.02
C TYR A 56 -16.28 -0.25 9.87
N GLY A 57 -17.16 -0.95 9.15
CA GLY A 57 -18.00 -0.39 8.10
C GLY A 57 -17.25 0.06 6.85
N VAL A 58 -16.00 -0.38 6.67
CA VAL A 58 -15.22 -0.08 5.47
C VAL A 58 -15.53 -1.12 4.39
N LYS A 59 -15.88 -0.69 3.19
CA LYS A 59 -16.12 -1.58 2.05
C LYS A 59 -14.88 -1.58 1.14
N PRO A 60 -14.04 -2.64 1.19
CA PRO A 60 -12.84 -2.68 0.38
C PRO A 60 -13.14 -3.04 -1.07
N MET A 61 -12.32 -2.55 -1.99
CA MET A 61 -12.27 -3.03 -3.35
C MET A 61 -11.19 -4.11 -3.48
N LEU A 62 -11.57 -5.29 -3.96
CA LEU A 62 -10.67 -6.43 -4.09
C LEU A 62 -9.96 -6.42 -5.46
N ILE A 63 -8.66 -6.70 -5.46
CA ILE A 63 -7.81 -6.81 -6.65
C ILE A 63 -7.19 -8.21 -6.66
N ASN A 64 -7.72 -9.11 -7.48
CA ASN A 64 -7.31 -10.51 -7.52
C ASN A 64 -5.84 -10.71 -7.93
N GLU A 65 -5.27 -9.76 -8.66
CA GLU A 65 -3.88 -9.79 -9.10
C GLU A 65 -2.85 -9.38 -8.02
N MET A 66 -3.32 -8.86 -6.89
CA MET A 66 -2.47 -8.52 -5.74
C MET A 66 -2.14 -9.76 -4.92
N VAL A 67 -1.31 -10.64 -5.47
CA VAL A 67 -0.87 -11.90 -4.86
C VAL A 67 0.38 -11.72 -3.98
N ARG A 68 0.67 -12.72 -3.12
CA ARG A 68 1.79 -12.69 -2.17
C ARG A 68 3.13 -12.60 -2.86
N ASN A 69 3.37 -13.57 -3.73
CA ASN A 69 4.68 -13.72 -4.34
C ASN A 69 4.88 -12.73 -5.50
N PRO A 70 6.09 -12.21 -5.69
CA PRO A 70 6.42 -11.44 -6.88
C PRO A 70 6.19 -12.28 -8.14
N SER A 71 5.41 -11.73 -9.08
CA SER A 71 5.08 -12.36 -10.36
C SER A 71 4.99 -11.28 -11.42
N ILE A 72 5.83 -11.33 -12.43
CA ILE A 72 5.87 -10.31 -13.49
C ILE A 72 4.49 -10.15 -14.14
N SER A 73 3.80 -11.26 -14.42
CA SER A 73 2.48 -11.24 -15.06
C SER A 73 1.42 -10.62 -14.14
N SER A 74 1.29 -11.15 -12.91
CA SER A 74 0.30 -10.67 -11.92
C SER A 74 0.61 -9.22 -11.52
N ASP A 75 1.89 -8.89 -11.28
CA ASP A 75 2.28 -7.54 -10.88
C ASP A 75 2.01 -6.50 -11.97
N ARG A 76 2.18 -6.89 -13.27
CA ARG A 76 1.82 -6.02 -14.40
C ARG A 76 0.30 -5.81 -14.47
N LYS A 77 -0.50 -6.85 -14.23
CA LYS A 77 -1.97 -6.75 -14.20
C LYS A 77 -2.42 -5.91 -13.01
N ALA A 78 -1.89 -6.18 -11.81
CA ALA A 78 -2.15 -5.38 -10.61
C ALA A 78 -1.81 -3.90 -10.81
N TYR A 79 -0.66 -3.60 -11.38
CA TYR A 79 -0.26 -2.22 -11.72
C TYR A 79 -1.26 -1.54 -12.66
N LYS A 80 -1.69 -2.22 -13.73
CA LYS A 80 -2.69 -1.68 -14.66
C LYS A 80 -4.03 -1.43 -13.95
N ARG A 81 -4.47 -2.38 -13.11
CA ARG A 81 -5.71 -2.24 -12.35
C ARG A 81 -5.65 -1.07 -11.37
N LEU A 82 -4.53 -0.90 -10.67
CA LEU A 82 -4.31 0.25 -9.78
C LEU A 82 -4.36 1.57 -10.54
N LYS A 83 -3.79 1.65 -11.74
CA LYS A 83 -3.90 2.84 -12.59
C LYS A 83 -5.35 3.16 -12.95
N GLN A 84 -6.13 2.16 -13.40
CA GLN A 84 -7.54 2.34 -13.69
C GLN A 84 -8.32 2.87 -12.48
N ILE A 85 -8.09 2.29 -11.30
CA ILE A 85 -8.74 2.74 -10.06
C ILE A 85 -8.36 4.20 -9.75
N ILE A 86 -7.10 4.58 -9.92
CA ILE A 86 -6.65 5.96 -9.72
C ILE A 86 -7.31 6.92 -10.71
N GLU A 87 -7.39 6.54 -11.99
CA GLU A 87 -8.02 7.34 -13.06
C GLU A 87 -9.54 7.50 -12.83
N GLU A 88 -10.23 6.45 -12.34
CA GLU A 88 -11.66 6.46 -12.04
C GLU A 88 -11.97 7.22 -10.73
N PHE A 89 -11.26 6.90 -9.65
CA PHE A 89 -11.50 7.48 -8.32
C PHE A 89 -10.97 8.90 -8.21
N LYS A 90 -9.90 9.25 -8.93
CA LYS A 90 -9.21 10.55 -8.94
C LYS A 90 -8.82 11.00 -7.51
N PRO A 91 -7.98 10.22 -6.82
CA PRO A 91 -7.58 10.53 -5.45
C PRO A 91 -6.70 11.79 -5.40
N ASP A 92 -6.90 12.59 -4.36
CA ASP A 92 -5.99 13.67 -3.99
C ASP A 92 -4.76 13.11 -3.26
N ILE A 93 -4.94 11.97 -2.56
CA ILE A 93 -3.88 11.28 -1.80
C ILE A 93 -3.90 9.79 -2.14
N VAL A 94 -2.74 9.22 -2.46
CA VAL A 94 -2.51 7.77 -2.48
C VAL A 94 -1.62 7.39 -1.30
N HIS A 95 -2.13 6.53 -0.42
CA HIS A 95 -1.42 6.01 0.73
C HIS A 95 -1.22 4.49 0.61
N THR A 96 0.02 4.05 0.47
CA THR A 96 0.37 2.65 0.27
C THR A 96 0.96 2.03 1.53
N HIS A 97 0.71 0.73 1.77
CA HIS A 97 1.15 0.00 2.94
C HIS A 97 1.92 -1.27 2.56
N ALA A 98 3.07 -1.52 3.20
CA ALA A 98 3.95 -2.65 2.96
C ALA A 98 4.59 -2.71 1.55
N ALA A 99 5.58 -3.59 1.38
CA ALA A 99 6.55 -3.53 0.28
C ALA A 99 5.94 -3.61 -1.13
N LYS A 100 5.16 -4.68 -1.41
CA LYS A 100 4.66 -4.92 -2.78
C LYS A 100 3.60 -3.90 -3.18
N ALA A 101 2.62 -3.63 -2.30
CA ALA A 101 1.64 -2.57 -2.52
C ALA A 101 2.31 -1.19 -2.61
N GLY A 102 3.36 -0.97 -1.80
CA GLY A 102 4.21 0.21 -1.87
C GLY A 102 4.87 0.40 -3.23
N ALA A 103 5.48 -0.65 -3.77
CA ALA A 103 6.16 -0.57 -5.06
C ALA A 103 5.17 -0.35 -6.23
N LEU A 104 4.10 -1.13 -6.30
CA LEU A 104 3.12 -1.04 -7.39
C LEU A 104 2.25 0.22 -7.27
N GLY A 105 1.75 0.51 -6.07
CA GLY A 105 0.85 1.63 -5.81
C GLY A 105 1.51 3.00 -5.99
N ARG A 106 2.73 3.19 -5.44
CA ARG A 106 3.49 4.44 -5.63
C ARG A 106 3.83 4.67 -7.11
N ARG A 107 4.28 3.62 -7.83
CA ARG A 107 4.52 3.74 -9.28
C ARG A 107 3.26 4.13 -10.05
N ALA A 108 2.12 3.53 -9.72
CA ALA A 108 0.84 3.87 -10.35
C ALA A 108 0.45 5.32 -10.03
N ALA A 109 0.51 5.73 -8.77
CA ALA A 109 0.20 7.10 -8.32
C ALA A 109 1.07 8.15 -9.02
N ILE A 110 2.39 7.94 -9.04
CA ILE A 110 3.35 8.82 -9.70
C ILE A 110 3.05 8.91 -11.22
N SER A 111 2.76 7.77 -11.85
CA SER A 111 2.48 7.75 -13.30
C SER A 111 1.14 8.40 -13.69
N CYS A 112 0.22 8.52 -12.72
CA CYS A 112 -1.07 9.21 -12.88
C CYS A 112 -1.05 10.65 -12.32
N ASN A 113 0.12 11.17 -11.93
CA ASN A 113 0.29 12.51 -11.36
C ASN A 113 -0.63 12.78 -10.15
N VAL A 114 -0.77 11.81 -9.25
CA VAL A 114 -1.52 12.00 -8.00
C VAL A 114 -0.82 13.07 -7.15
N PRO A 115 -1.55 14.07 -6.64
CA PRO A 115 -0.94 15.22 -5.94
C PRO A 115 -0.12 14.87 -4.72
N VAL A 116 -0.56 13.86 -3.92
CA VAL A 116 0.13 13.46 -2.70
C VAL A 116 0.30 11.95 -2.65
N VAL A 117 1.53 11.47 -2.46
CA VAL A 117 1.89 10.06 -2.39
C VAL A 117 2.57 9.76 -1.05
N ILE A 118 1.93 8.92 -0.24
CA ILE A 118 2.39 8.52 1.10
C ILE A 118 2.67 7.01 1.13
N HIS A 119 3.68 6.60 1.86
CA HIS A 119 3.98 5.19 2.08
C HIS A 119 4.27 4.88 3.56
N THR A 120 3.63 3.82 4.09
CA THR A 120 3.92 3.29 5.43
C THR A 120 4.64 1.95 5.33
N PHE A 121 5.81 1.87 5.96
CA PHE A 121 6.49 0.60 6.21
C PHE A 121 5.92 -0.07 7.46
N HIS A 122 5.62 -1.38 7.38
CA HIS A 122 5.03 -2.18 8.47
C HIS A 122 5.96 -3.26 9.01
N GLY A 123 7.26 -3.17 8.76
CA GLY A 123 8.24 -4.14 9.23
C GLY A 123 9.60 -3.95 8.57
N HIS A 124 10.56 -4.76 9.00
CA HIS A 124 11.93 -4.73 8.47
C HIS A 124 11.98 -5.48 7.14
N ILE A 125 12.09 -4.75 6.03
CA ILE A 125 12.16 -5.34 4.69
C ILE A 125 13.59 -5.75 4.34
N PHE A 126 14.59 -5.13 5.00
CA PHE A 126 15.98 -5.20 4.59
C PHE A 126 16.83 -6.22 5.37
N HIS A 127 16.29 -6.82 6.45
CA HIS A 127 16.99 -7.79 7.26
C HIS A 127 16.56 -9.23 6.94
N SER A 128 17.53 -10.05 6.56
CA SER A 128 17.50 -11.54 6.59
C SER A 128 16.62 -12.28 5.58
N TYR A 129 15.82 -11.63 4.72
CA TYR A 129 14.95 -12.37 3.79
C TYR A 129 15.56 -12.63 2.41
N PHE A 130 16.58 -11.89 2.01
CA PHE A 130 17.15 -11.99 0.65
C PHE A 130 18.68 -11.93 0.67
N GLY A 131 19.32 -12.62 -0.29
CA GLY A 131 20.77 -12.47 -0.51
C GLY A 131 21.16 -11.03 -0.87
N LYS A 132 22.44 -10.67 -0.67
CA LYS A 132 22.98 -9.29 -0.81
C LYS A 132 22.54 -8.58 -2.11
N VAL A 133 22.53 -9.28 -3.25
CA VAL A 133 22.17 -8.71 -4.55
C VAL A 133 20.67 -8.31 -4.60
N LYS A 134 19.77 -9.20 -4.17
CA LYS A 134 18.33 -8.90 -4.14
C LYS A 134 18.04 -7.74 -3.19
N THR A 135 18.65 -7.73 -2.01
CA THR A 135 18.50 -6.63 -1.04
C THR A 135 18.95 -5.30 -1.64
N SER A 136 20.06 -5.26 -2.38
CA SER A 136 20.55 -4.04 -3.04
C SER A 136 19.56 -3.53 -4.11
N ILE A 137 18.98 -4.42 -4.90
CA ILE A 137 17.96 -4.07 -5.90
C ILE A 137 16.73 -3.49 -5.21
N TYR A 138 16.23 -4.14 -4.15
CA TYR A 138 15.07 -3.63 -3.39
C TYR A 138 15.36 -2.26 -2.78
N LYS A 139 16.52 -2.06 -2.14
CA LYS A 139 16.93 -0.74 -1.61
C LYS A 139 16.98 0.33 -2.70
N SER A 140 17.49 0.00 -3.89
CA SER A 140 17.54 0.95 -5.01
C SER A 140 16.13 1.35 -5.49
N ILE A 141 15.22 0.37 -5.58
CA ILE A 141 13.83 0.64 -5.95
C ILE A 141 13.15 1.51 -4.90
N GLU A 142 13.31 1.17 -3.61
CA GLU A 142 12.72 1.91 -2.50
C GLU A 142 13.23 3.35 -2.43
N ARG A 143 14.55 3.56 -2.57
CA ARG A 143 15.13 4.92 -2.61
C ARG A 143 14.57 5.77 -3.74
N ARG A 144 14.40 5.19 -4.93
CA ARG A 144 13.81 5.92 -6.08
C ARG A 144 12.35 6.27 -5.87
N LEU A 145 11.60 5.37 -5.23
CA LEU A 145 10.18 5.61 -4.92
C LEU A 145 10.05 6.60 -3.76
N ALA A 146 10.88 6.49 -2.73
CA ALA A 146 10.89 7.42 -1.60
C ALA A 146 11.20 8.85 -2.05
N ALA A 147 12.16 9.02 -2.95
CA ALA A 147 12.49 10.35 -3.53
C ALA A 147 11.36 11.00 -4.33
N LYS A 148 10.32 10.24 -4.70
CA LYS A 148 9.13 10.69 -5.43
C LYS A 148 7.86 10.60 -4.59
N SER A 149 7.97 10.33 -3.30
CA SER A 149 6.86 10.28 -2.35
C SER A 149 6.94 11.53 -1.46
N ASP A 150 5.79 12.08 -1.13
CA ASP A 150 5.69 13.28 -0.29
C ASP A 150 5.94 12.96 1.19
N ALA A 151 5.62 11.72 1.61
CA ALA A 151 5.90 11.26 2.98
C ALA A 151 6.18 9.74 3.04
N ILE A 152 7.13 9.39 3.92
CA ILE A 152 7.43 8.02 4.32
C ILE A 152 7.16 7.89 5.82
N VAL A 153 6.32 6.94 6.18
CA VAL A 153 5.93 6.68 7.57
C VAL A 153 6.61 5.40 8.06
N ALA A 154 7.31 5.50 9.16
CA ALA A 154 7.86 4.37 9.92
C ALA A 154 7.00 4.11 11.15
N ILE A 155 6.79 2.84 11.52
CA ILE A 155 5.97 2.46 12.68
C ILE A 155 6.78 2.43 14.00
N SER A 156 8.08 2.70 13.94
CA SER A 156 8.93 2.80 15.13
C SER A 156 10.17 3.67 14.87
N GLU A 157 10.78 4.20 15.92
CA GLU A 157 12.03 4.98 15.82
C GLU A 157 13.19 4.13 15.27
N ILE A 158 13.25 2.85 15.62
CA ILE A 158 14.26 1.93 15.07
C ILE A 158 14.10 1.81 13.55
N GLN A 159 12.88 1.60 13.07
CA GLN A 159 12.61 1.52 11.64
C GLN A 159 12.90 2.84 10.92
N LYS A 160 12.54 3.98 11.52
CA LYS A 160 12.88 5.30 10.99
C LYS A 160 14.40 5.48 10.82
N TYR A 161 15.17 5.10 11.84
CA TYR A 161 16.63 5.13 11.76
C TYR A 161 17.19 4.24 10.65
N GLU A 162 16.67 3.03 10.48
CA GLU A 162 17.10 2.11 9.41
C GLU A 162 16.74 2.61 8.00
N LEU A 163 15.57 3.22 7.85
CA LEU A 163 15.12 3.78 6.57
C LEU A 163 15.88 5.06 6.18
N SER A 164 16.50 5.75 7.15
CA SER A 164 17.28 6.98 6.90
C SER A 164 18.73 6.72 6.46
N LYS A 165 19.19 5.45 6.45
CA LYS A 165 20.50 5.01 5.97
C LYS A 165 20.47 4.52 4.53
#